data_b12e65496728217bcd9b8b13b9f28662
#
_entry.id   b12e65496728217bcd9b8b13b9f28662
#
_cell.length_a   1.000
_cell.length_b   1.000
_cell.length_c   1.000
_cell.angle_alpha   90.00
_cell.angle_beta   90.00
_cell.angle_gamma   90.00
#
_symmetry.space_group_name_H-M   'P 1'
#
loop_
_entity.id
_entity.type
_entity.pdbx_description
1 polymer ?
#
loop_
_entity_poly.entity_id
_entity_poly.type
_entity_poly.pdbx_seq_one_letter_code
_entity_poly.pdbx_strand_id
1 'polypeptide(L)'
;MLNRKLLPLIDRRLTQQPAVALLGPRQVGKTTLARQIAANHPDALFLDLEREADRAQLTRADLYFPRHRDQLVVLDEVQIVPNIFAKLRPEIDADRHPGRFLLLGSASGSLLRQSAESLAGRIAYLELTPFLVDELRPASDAAFHLQAAALWLRGGFPRSFLAADEEASISWRIDFIETFLARDLPQLGVTIPSETLRRFWLMCAHLHGQLFNASQLGAALGGVAHTTVGRYLDLLVEALMIRRLPPYVANVGKRLVKSPKVYIRDSGLLHALLGIHTMDHLNGHPVAGMSWEGFTIEQILAALPPLTPAGFYRTASGAELDLVVEQPDQRIGFEIKLSSAPTVSRGFWNACEDLGLAKAYVVAPILEPYPLAENVEVISPLMLGGFLSGPS
;
A
#
# COMPACT_ATOMS: atom_id res chain seq x y z
N MET A 1 0.21 13.66 -17.17
CA MET A 1 0.13 13.23 -15.76
C MET A 1 -0.66 11.92 -15.74
N LEU A 2 -0.21 10.89 -15.02
CA LEU A 2 -0.98 9.66 -14.89
C LEU A 2 -2.23 9.93 -14.04
N ASN A 3 -3.40 9.45 -14.50
CA ASN A 3 -4.63 9.58 -13.75
C ASN A 3 -4.64 8.55 -12.61
N ARG A 4 -4.90 9.03 -11.40
CA ARG A 4 -5.01 8.14 -10.23
C ARG A 4 -6.39 7.49 -10.21
N LYS A 5 -6.43 6.16 -10.09
CA LYS A 5 -7.66 5.36 -9.98
C LYS A 5 -8.50 5.77 -8.76
N LEU A 6 -7.84 6.31 -7.73
CA LEU A 6 -8.47 6.74 -6.50
C LEU A 6 -9.29 8.03 -6.64
N LEU A 7 -9.05 8.87 -7.67
CA LEU A 7 -9.71 10.17 -7.85
C LEU A 7 -11.25 10.08 -7.82
N PRO A 8 -11.91 9.24 -8.63
CA PRO A 8 -13.37 9.15 -8.60
C PRO A 8 -13.94 8.68 -7.25
N LEU A 9 -13.18 7.88 -6.51
CA LEU A 9 -13.58 7.43 -5.18
C LEU A 9 -13.48 8.57 -4.16
N ILE A 10 -12.44 9.41 -4.24
CA ILE A 10 -12.31 10.59 -3.37
C ILE A 10 -13.48 11.54 -3.63
N ASP A 11 -13.77 11.87 -4.90
CA ASP A 11 -14.88 12.75 -5.27
C ASP A 11 -16.21 12.21 -4.72
N ARG A 12 -16.48 10.92 -4.90
CA ARG A 12 -17.67 10.28 -4.34
C ARG A 12 -17.70 10.34 -2.81
N ARG A 13 -16.57 10.16 -2.11
CA ARG A 13 -16.53 10.25 -0.65
C ARG A 13 -16.72 11.68 -0.15
N LEU A 14 -16.23 12.67 -0.87
CA LEU A 14 -16.48 14.08 -0.58
C LEU A 14 -17.97 14.45 -0.73
N THR A 15 -18.76 13.75 -1.57
CA THR A 15 -20.21 13.95 -1.62
C THR A 15 -20.97 13.22 -0.52
N GLN A 16 -20.34 12.38 0.27
CA GLN A 16 -20.96 11.54 1.30
C GLN A 16 -20.57 11.90 2.73
N GLN A 17 -19.39 12.47 2.92
CA GLN A 17 -18.77 12.69 4.22
C GLN A 17 -18.32 14.14 4.40
N PRO A 18 -18.45 14.71 5.60
CA PRO A 18 -17.90 16.05 5.88
C PRO A 18 -16.39 16.13 5.74
N ALA A 19 -15.68 15.05 6.06
CA ALA A 19 -14.23 14.99 5.92
C ALA A 19 -13.78 13.71 5.21
N VAL A 20 -12.75 13.83 4.39
CA VAL A 20 -12.04 12.70 3.77
C VAL A 20 -10.56 12.81 4.12
N ALA A 21 -9.98 11.75 4.69
CA ALA A 21 -8.54 11.66 4.93
C ALA A 21 -7.89 10.82 3.81
N LEU A 22 -6.98 11.43 3.09
CA LEU A 22 -6.13 10.78 2.10
C LEU A 22 -4.77 10.50 2.73
N LEU A 23 -4.57 9.26 3.12
CA LEU A 23 -3.35 8.77 3.74
C LEU A 23 -2.45 8.08 2.70
N GLY A 24 -1.17 8.00 2.96
CA GLY A 24 -0.25 7.30 2.08
C GLY A 24 1.21 7.62 2.42
N PRO A 25 2.17 6.86 1.88
CA PRO A 25 3.58 7.14 2.11
C PRO A 25 3.95 8.58 1.72
N ARG A 26 5.05 9.08 2.25
CA ARG A 26 5.61 10.34 1.75
C ARG A 26 5.97 10.22 0.27
N GLN A 27 5.88 11.33 -0.47
CA GLN A 27 6.22 11.42 -1.90
C GLN A 27 5.39 10.52 -2.84
N VAL A 28 4.29 9.93 -2.38
CA VAL A 28 3.39 9.10 -3.22
C VAL A 28 2.48 9.93 -4.14
N GLY A 29 2.45 11.27 -3.94
CA GLY A 29 1.68 12.18 -4.77
C GLY A 29 0.36 12.69 -4.18
N LYS A 30 0.17 12.63 -2.84
CA LYS A 30 -1.04 13.12 -2.14
C LYS A 30 -1.35 14.57 -2.47
N THR A 31 -0.39 15.48 -2.28
CA THR A 31 -0.51 16.90 -2.57
C THR A 31 -0.86 17.18 -4.04
N THR A 32 -0.26 16.41 -4.97
CA THR A 32 -0.55 16.53 -6.41
C THR A 32 -1.99 16.15 -6.72
N LEU A 33 -2.46 15.03 -6.15
CA LEU A 33 -3.83 14.57 -6.33
C LEU A 33 -4.84 15.55 -5.69
N ALA A 34 -4.55 16.04 -4.49
CA ALA A 34 -5.40 17.02 -3.81
C ALA A 34 -5.50 18.35 -4.57
N ARG A 35 -4.42 18.81 -5.20
CA ARG A 35 -4.47 19.98 -6.08
C ARG A 35 -5.31 19.75 -7.33
N GLN A 36 -5.30 18.53 -7.87
CA GLN A 36 -6.17 18.17 -8.99
C GLN A 36 -7.65 18.17 -8.56
N ILE A 37 -7.96 17.68 -7.36
CA ILE A 37 -9.33 17.75 -6.79
C ILE A 37 -9.73 19.20 -6.55
N ALA A 38 -8.88 19.99 -5.91
CA ALA A 38 -9.13 21.40 -5.63
C ALA A 38 -9.39 22.23 -6.90
N ALA A 39 -8.74 21.87 -8.02
CA ALA A 39 -8.99 22.54 -9.31
C ALA A 39 -10.42 22.36 -9.83
N ASN A 40 -11.16 21.34 -9.38
CA ASN A 40 -12.58 21.12 -9.70
C ASN A 40 -13.51 21.86 -8.71
N HIS A 41 -12.96 22.51 -7.68
CA HIS A 41 -13.68 23.31 -6.68
C HIS A 41 -13.13 24.74 -6.70
N PRO A 42 -13.74 25.67 -7.46
CA PRO A 42 -13.16 27.00 -7.73
C PRO A 42 -12.79 27.82 -6.49
N ASP A 43 -13.54 27.61 -5.40
CA ASP A 43 -13.35 28.31 -4.13
C ASP A 43 -12.60 27.47 -3.08
N ALA A 44 -11.95 26.37 -3.48
CA ALA A 44 -11.22 25.52 -2.56
C ALA A 44 -10.04 26.26 -1.91
N LEU A 45 -9.90 26.10 -0.61
CA LEU A 45 -8.78 26.61 0.16
C LEU A 45 -7.74 25.52 0.36
N PHE A 46 -6.48 25.83 0.09
CA PHE A 46 -5.38 24.89 0.26
C PHE A 46 -4.39 25.44 1.28
N LEU A 47 -4.27 24.75 2.42
CA LEU A 47 -3.34 25.08 3.50
C LEU A 47 -2.28 23.97 3.60
N ASP A 48 -1.02 24.37 3.40
CA ASP A 48 0.16 23.52 3.62
C ASP A 48 0.67 23.73 5.04
N LEU A 49 0.43 22.76 5.90
CA LEU A 49 0.79 22.87 7.32
C LEU A 49 2.30 22.74 7.60
N GLU A 50 3.14 22.48 6.57
CA GLU A 50 4.59 22.69 6.68
C GLU A 50 4.93 24.19 6.72
N ARG A 51 4.09 25.06 6.14
CA ARG A 51 4.31 26.50 6.10
C ARG A 51 3.80 27.16 7.36
N GLU A 52 4.64 27.96 8.00
CA GLU A 52 4.28 28.68 9.22
C GLU A 52 3.10 29.65 9.00
N ALA A 53 3.07 30.35 7.87
CA ALA A 53 1.99 31.27 7.53
C ALA A 53 0.62 30.59 7.47
N ASP A 54 0.55 29.33 6.95
CA ASP A 54 -0.70 28.57 6.86
C ASP A 54 -1.10 28.03 8.24
N ARG A 55 -0.13 27.57 9.06
CA ARG A 55 -0.40 27.19 10.45
C ARG A 55 -0.93 28.36 11.29
N ALA A 56 -0.38 29.56 11.08
CA ALA A 56 -0.80 30.76 11.82
C ALA A 56 -2.28 31.08 11.60
N GLN A 57 -2.84 30.82 10.41
CA GLN A 57 -4.27 31.00 10.12
C GLN A 57 -5.14 30.07 10.98
N LEU A 58 -4.66 28.89 11.34
CA LEU A 58 -5.36 27.91 12.16
C LEU A 58 -5.16 28.09 13.68
N THR A 59 -4.44 29.13 14.10
CA THR A 59 -4.32 29.47 15.53
C THR A 59 -5.70 29.72 16.14
N ARG A 60 -6.57 30.43 15.42
CA ARG A 60 -7.97 30.67 15.76
C ARG A 60 -8.87 29.92 14.75
N ALA A 61 -8.75 28.59 14.74
CA ALA A 61 -9.55 27.72 13.88
C ALA A 61 -11.06 27.92 14.09
N ASP A 62 -11.47 28.24 15.32
CA ASP A 62 -12.81 28.62 15.74
C ASP A 62 -13.37 29.86 15.03
N LEU A 63 -12.52 30.73 14.52
CA LEU A 63 -12.90 31.88 13.71
C LEU A 63 -12.66 31.66 12.22
N TYR A 64 -11.70 30.83 11.88
CA TYR A 64 -11.29 30.58 10.49
C TYR A 64 -12.32 29.69 9.76
N PHE A 65 -12.60 28.50 10.26
CA PHE A 65 -13.47 27.54 9.58
C PHE A 65 -14.92 28.00 9.39
N PRO A 66 -15.56 28.71 10.34
CA PRO A 66 -16.91 29.25 10.12
C PRO A 66 -17.03 30.22 8.94
N ARG A 67 -15.97 30.94 8.60
CA ARG A 67 -15.93 31.86 7.44
C ARG A 67 -15.81 31.14 6.10
N HIS A 68 -15.45 29.87 6.12
CA HIS A 68 -15.15 29.06 4.95
C HIS A 68 -16.05 27.81 4.89
N ARG A 69 -17.29 27.90 5.39
CA ARG A 69 -18.21 26.76 5.49
C ARG A 69 -18.58 26.17 4.13
N ASP A 70 -18.78 27.02 3.14
CA ASP A 70 -19.23 26.65 1.81
C ASP A 70 -18.08 26.25 0.87
N GLN A 71 -16.86 26.16 1.39
CA GLN A 71 -15.65 25.89 0.61
C GLN A 71 -15.04 24.55 1.02
N LEU A 72 -14.46 23.84 0.05
CA LEU A 72 -13.58 22.70 0.34
C LEU A 72 -12.27 23.22 0.95
N VAL A 73 -11.99 22.83 2.19
CA VAL A 73 -10.72 23.14 2.86
C VAL A 73 -9.79 21.93 2.78
N VAL A 74 -8.68 22.09 2.04
CA VAL A 74 -7.63 21.08 1.96
C VAL A 74 -6.55 21.40 2.98
N LEU A 75 -6.27 20.47 3.89
CA LEU A 75 -5.20 20.56 4.88
C LEU A 75 -4.12 19.54 4.53
N ASP A 76 -2.95 20.01 4.09
CA ASP A 76 -1.82 19.14 3.75
C ASP A 76 -0.90 18.97 4.96
N GLU A 77 -0.32 17.77 5.11
CA GLU A 77 0.59 17.34 6.18
C GLU A 77 -0.01 17.54 7.60
N VAL A 78 -1.27 17.08 7.79
CA VAL A 78 -2.05 17.28 9.04
C VAL A 78 -1.37 16.74 10.29
N GLN A 79 -0.42 15.80 10.20
CA GLN A 79 0.33 15.30 11.34
C GLN A 79 1.21 16.36 12.03
N ILE A 80 1.51 17.47 11.34
CA ILE A 80 2.29 18.59 11.91
C ILE A 80 1.49 19.36 12.97
N VAL A 81 0.15 19.31 12.90
CA VAL A 81 -0.75 19.95 13.85
C VAL A 81 -1.60 18.89 14.56
N PRO A 82 -1.07 18.20 15.59
CA PRO A 82 -1.75 17.03 16.20
C PRO A 82 -3.16 17.33 16.72
N ASN A 83 -3.41 18.56 17.20
CA ASN A 83 -4.71 18.97 17.75
C ASN A 83 -5.72 19.40 16.67
N ILE A 84 -5.40 19.27 15.38
CA ILE A 84 -6.28 19.76 14.31
C ILE A 84 -7.63 19.00 14.33
N PHE A 85 -7.62 17.71 14.60
CA PHE A 85 -8.86 16.91 14.63
C PHE A 85 -9.82 17.35 15.73
N ALA A 86 -9.30 17.74 16.90
CA ALA A 86 -10.10 18.28 17.99
C ALA A 86 -10.72 19.63 17.63
N LYS A 87 -10.04 20.43 16.78
CA LYS A 87 -10.56 21.70 16.28
C LYS A 87 -11.59 21.52 15.17
N LEU A 88 -11.42 20.49 14.31
CA LEU A 88 -12.36 20.18 13.23
C LEU A 88 -13.69 19.62 13.73
N ARG A 89 -13.67 18.85 14.83
CA ARG A 89 -14.87 18.19 15.36
C ARG A 89 -16.03 19.14 15.62
N PRO A 90 -15.90 20.22 16.43
CA PRO A 90 -17.00 21.14 16.67
C PRO A 90 -17.51 21.84 15.40
N GLU A 91 -16.63 22.11 14.45
CA GLU A 91 -16.99 22.72 13.17
C GLU A 91 -17.83 21.77 12.28
N ILE A 92 -17.46 20.49 12.26
CA ILE A 92 -18.23 19.47 11.55
C ILE A 92 -19.55 19.20 12.27
N ASP A 93 -19.59 19.22 13.61
CA ASP A 93 -20.83 19.01 14.37
C ASP A 93 -21.81 20.17 14.23
N ALA A 94 -21.31 21.39 14.09
CA ALA A 94 -22.13 22.58 13.84
C ALA A 94 -22.77 22.58 12.44
N ASP A 95 -22.10 21.96 11.48
CA ASP A 95 -22.55 21.89 10.10
C ASP A 95 -21.96 20.63 9.42
N ARG A 96 -22.79 19.59 9.27
CA ARG A 96 -22.41 18.27 8.77
C ARG A 96 -22.54 18.10 7.26
N HIS A 97 -22.63 19.17 6.49
CA HIS A 97 -22.73 18.98 5.05
C HIS A 97 -21.45 18.31 4.48
N PRO A 98 -21.57 17.48 3.45
CA PRO A 98 -20.43 16.78 2.84
C PRO A 98 -19.45 17.75 2.15
N GLY A 99 -18.22 17.29 1.95
CA GLY A 99 -17.24 18.01 1.11
C GLY A 99 -16.53 19.17 1.78
N ARG A 100 -16.57 19.26 3.12
CA ARG A 100 -15.93 20.38 3.83
C ARG A 100 -14.42 20.26 3.93
N PHE A 101 -13.91 19.07 4.19
CA PHE A 101 -12.49 18.88 4.49
C PHE A 101 -11.86 17.75 3.70
N LEU A 102 -10.72 18.01 3.08
CA LEU A 102 -9.81 17.02 2.53
C LEU A 102 -8.50 17.08 3.31
N LEU A 103 -8.20 16.04 4.07
CA LEU A 103 -7.07 15.98 4.98
C LEU A 103 -6.00 15.08 4.38
N LEU A 104 -4.78 15.59 4.20
CA LEU A 104 -3.67 14.83 3.66
C LEU A 104 -2.66 14.58 4.77
N GLY A 105 -2.21 13.35 4.89
CA GLY A 105 -1.20 13.02 5.89
C GLY A 105 -0.39 11.79 5.52
N SER A 106 0.83 11.74 6.05
CA SER A 106 1.60 10.52 6.07
C SER A 106 0.89 9.51 6.95
N ALA A 107 0.78 8.26 6.51
CA ALA A 107 0.19 7.22 7.32
C ALA A 107 1.05 7.03 8.59
N SER A 108 0.43 7.24 9.73
CA SER A 108 1.01 6.92 11.04
C SER A 108 -0.10 6.42 11.96
N GLY A 109 0.23 5.44 12.79
CA GLY A 109 -0.73 4.89 13.74
C GLY A 109 -1.24 5.95 14.74
N SER A 110 -0.42 6.96 15.07
CA SER A 110 -0.82 8.08 15.92
C SER A 110 -1.87 8.96 15.25
N LEU A 111 -1.69 9.31 13.97
CA LEU A 111 -2.64 10.11 13.20
C LEU A 111 -4.00 9.40 13.08
N LEU A 112 -3.97 8.11 12.74
CA LEU A 112 -5.18 7.29 12.63
C LEU A 112 -5.92 7.21 13.95
N ARG A 113 -5.23 6.97 15.08
CA ARG A 113 -5.86 6.95 16.41
C ARG A 113 -6.48 8.28 16.78
N GLN A 114 -5.76 9.39 16.65
CA GLN A 114 -6.25 10.73 16.99
C GLN A 114 -7.46 11.14 16.13
N SER A 115 -7.42 10.86 14.84
CA SER A 115 -8.54 11.16 13.95
C SER A 115 -9.75 10.26 14.23
N ALA A 116 -9.54 8.97 14.50
CA ALA A 116 -10.61 8.04 14.83
C ALA A 116 -11.31 8.41 16.15
N GLU A 117 -10.56 8.83 17.17
CA GLU A 117 -11.12 9.30 18.44
C GLU A 117 -11.91 10.61 18.28
N SER A 118 -11.38 11.56 17.51
CA SER A 118 -11.97 12.89 17.38
C SER A 118 -13.10 12.97 16.35
N LEU A 119 -12.97 12.27 15.20
CA LEU A 119 -13.86 12.38 14.05
C LEU A 119 -14.64 11.08 13.72
N ALA A 120 -14.86 10.21 14.71
CA ALA A 120 -15.65 8.98 14.53
C ALA A 120 -17.03 9.29 13.88
N GLY A 121 -17.36 8.59 12.79
CA GLY A 121 -18.60 8.76 12.04
C GLY A 121 -18.69 10.06 11.21
N ARG A 122 -17.59 10.82 11.08
CA ARG A 122 -17.50 12.11 10.36
C ARG A 122 -16.46 12.13 9.27
N ILE A 123 -15.63 11.11 9.19
CA ILE A 123 -14.46 11.04 8.30
C ILE A 123 -14.42 9.72 7.55
N ALA A 124 -14.12 9.76 6.26
CA ALA A 124 -13.74 8.59 5.47
C ALA A 124 -12.23 8.53 5.28
N TYR A 125 -11.65 7.34 5.36
CA TYR A 125 -10.22 7.11 5.14
C TYR A 125 -10.00 6.45 3.80
N LEU A 126 -9.05 6.98 3.03
CA LEU A 126 -8.60 6.43 1.78
C LEU A 126 -7.07 6.35 1.78
N GLU A 127 -6.52 5.26 1.26
CA GLU A 127 -5.09 5.07 1.11
C GLU A 127 -4.67 5.32 -0.33
N LEU A 128 -3.73 6.26 -0.54
CA LEU A 128 -3.07 6.46 -1.81
C LEU A 128 -1.80 5.60 -1.86
N THR A 129 -1.83 4.57 -2.69
CA THR A 129 -0.69 3.70 -2.95
C THR A 129 0.30 4.33 -3.93
N PRO A 130 1.54 3.84 -4.07
CA PRO A 130 2.34 4.04 -5.27
C PRO A 130 1.56 3.67 -6.54
N PHE A 131 2.04 4.03 -7.72
CA PHE A 131 1.35 3.71 -8.98
C PHE A 131 1.08 2.22 -9.11
N LEU A 132 -0.12 1.91 -9.62
CA LEU A 132 -0.57 0.56 -9.90
C LEU A 132 -0.53 0.29 -11.42
N VAL A 133 -0.49 -0.98 -11.77
CA VAL A 133 -0.55 -1.42 -13.18
C VAL A 133 -1.79 -0.87 -13.88
N ASP A 134 -2.94 -0.86 -13.21
CA ASP A 134 -4.21 -0.34 -13.73
C ASP A 134 -4.20 1.18 -14.03
N GLU A 135 -3.22 1.92 -13.50
CA GLU A 135 -3.06 3.37 -13.71
C GLU A 135 -2.16 3.67 -14.92
N LEU A 136 -1.50 2.64 -15.50
CA LEU A 136 -0.74 2.77 -16.73
C LEU A 136 -1.69 2.94 -17.92
N ARG A 137 -1.33 3.80 -18.85
CA ARG A 137 -2.13 4.07 -20.05
C ARG A 137 -1.23 4.09 -21.29
N PRO A 138 -0.77 2.94 -21.73
CA PRO A 138 0.07 2.85 -22.91
C PRO A 138 -0.74 2.97 -24.21
N ALA A 139 -0.03 3.28 -25.30
CA ALA A 139 -0.62 3.38 -26.63
C ALA A 139 -0.87 2.01 -27.30
N SER A 140 -0.27 0.93 -26.76
CA SER A 140 -0.41 -0.45 -27.28
C SER A 140 -0.13 -1.48 -26.20
N ASP A 141 -0.53 -2.72 -26.42
CA ASP A 141 -0.28 -3.85 -25.49
C ASP A 141 1.22 -4.10 -25.27
N ALA A 142 2.03 -4.01 -26.33
CA ALA A 142 3.49 -4.14 -26.20
C ALA A 142 4.09 -3.04 -25.32
N ALA A 143 3.66 -1.78 -25.49
CA ALA A 143 4.07 -0.67 -24.63
C ALA A 143 3.58 -0.88 -23.19
N PHE A 144 2.43 -1.51 -23.00
CA PHE A 144 1.88 -1.83 -21.69
C PHE A 144 2.75 -2.83 -20.93
N HIS A 145 3.19 -3.90 -21.57
CA HIS A 145 4.09 -4.88 -20.96
C HIS A 145 5.43 -4.26 -20.55
N LEU A 146 5.98 -3.39 -21.41
CA LEU A 146 7.21 -2.66 -21.09
C LEU A 146 7.04 -1.72 -19.89
N GLN A 147 5.91 -1.01 -19.81
CA GLN A 147 5.62 -0.14 -18.67
C GLN A 147 5.38 -0.94 -17.39
N ALA A 148 4.71 -2.09 -17.46
CA ALA A 148 4.52 -2.96 -16.31
C ALA A 148 5.84 -3.56 -15.80
N ALA A 149 6.75 -3.95 -16.70
CA ALA A 149 8.09 -4.38 -16.33
C ALA A 149 8.91 -3.25 -15.69
N ALA A 150 8.82 -2.03 -16.24
CA ALA A 150 9.44 -0.85 -15.65
C ALA A 150 8.84 -0.52 -14.27
N LEU A 151 7.53 -0.67 -14.09
CA LEU A 151 6.85 -0.48 -12.80
C LEU A 151 7.33 -1.52 -11.77
N TRP A 152 7.48 -2.78 -12.18
CA TRP A 152 8.04 -3.79 -11.30
C TRP A 152 9.48 -3.49 -10.90
N LEU A 153 10.35 -3.09 -11.85
CA LEU A 153 11.75 -2.78 -11.57
C LEU A 153 11.92 -1.51 -10.73
N ARG A 154 11.28 -0.41 -11.15
CA ARG A 154 11.46 0.93 -10.56
C ARG A 154 10.57 1.19 -9.35
N GLY A 155 9.53 0.36 -9.15
CA GLY A 155 8.46 0.62 -8.19
C GLY A 155 7.47 1.69 -8.68
N GLY A 156 6.43 1.91 -7.88
CA GLY A 156 5.33 2.80 -8.24
C GLY A 156 5.43 4.20 -7.64
N PHE A 157 6.50 4.55 -6.92
CA PHE A 157 6.66 5.94 -6.47
C PHE A 157 6.84 6.86 -7.68
N PRO A 158 6.07 7.98 -7.78
CA PRO A 158 6.02 8.79 -8.99
C PRO A 158 7.40 9.26 -9.51
N ARG A 159 8.27 9.70 -8.60
CA ARG A 159 9.61 10.19 -8.98
C ARG A 159 10.57 9.09 -9.42
N SER A 160 10.39 7.87 -8.90
CA SER A 160 11.15 6.70 -9.36
C SER A 160 10.64 6.20 -10.70
N PHE A 161 9.33 5.96 -10.81
CA PHE A 161 8.73 5.40 -12.02
C PHE A 161 8.88 6.31 -13.23
N LEU A 162 8.64 7.63 -13.06
CA LEU A 162 8.70 8.63 -14.11
C LEU A 162 10.11 9.23 -14.33
N ALA A 163 11.14 8.67 -13.69
CA ALA A 163 12.51 9.09 -13.89
C ALA A 163 12.95 8.94 -15.36
N ALA A 164 13.83 9.81 -15.82
CA ALA A 164 14.29 9.85 -17.20
C ALA A 164 14.99 8.54 -17.63
N ASP A 165 15.73 7.94 -16.71
CA ASP A 165 16.49 6.71 -16.92
C ASP A 165 16.59 5.87 -15.64
N GLU A 166 17.27 4.71 -15.73
CA GLU A 166 17.43 3.80 -14.58
C GLU A 166 18.35 4.38 -13.50
N GLU A 167 19.35 5.17 -13.87
CA GLU A 167 20.27 5.81 -12.92
C GLU A 167 19.55 6.85 -12.07
N ALA A 168 18.75 7.71 -12.67
CA ALA A 168 17.93 8.68 -11.96
C ALA A 168 16.88 8.00 -11.06
N SER A 169 16.30 6.88 -11.52
CA SER A 169 15.34 6.11 -10.74
C SER A 169 15.98 5.48 -9.51
N ILE A 170 17.13 4.81 -9.63
CA ILE A 170 17.80 4.17 -8.49
C ILE A 170 18.35 5.22 -7.52
N SER A 171 18.93 6.31 -8.01
CA SER A 171 19.41 7.42 -7.17
C SER A 171 18.27 7.97 -6.30
N TRP A 172 17.11 8.23 -6.91
CA TRP A 172 15.95 8.70 -6.16
C TRP A 172 15.52 7.69 -5.07
N ARG A 173 15.52 6.38 -5.37
CA ARG A 173 15.10 5.35 -4.38
C ARG A 173 16.08 5.27 -3.21
N ILE A 174 17.37 5.39 -3.47
CA ILE A 174 18.42 5.44 -2.42
C ILE A 174 18.20 6.68 -1.54
N ASP A 175 18.07 7.86 -2.16
CA ASP A 175 17.82 9.13 -1.44
C ASP A 175 16.53 9.08 -0.63
N PHE A 176 15.48 8.44 -1.16
CA PHE A 176 14.23 8.23 -0.44
C PHE A 176 14.45 7.40 0.84
N ILE A 177 15.15 6.26 0.74
CA ILE A 177 15.45 5.39 1.89
C ILE A 177 16.22 6.17 2.96
N GLU A 178 17.26 6.91 2.55
CA GLU A 178 18.06 7.74 3.45
C GLU A 178 17.21 8.79 4.16
N THR A 179 16.44 9.56 3.39
CA THR A 179 15.60 10.63 3.93
C THR A 179 14.50 10.09 4.84
N PHE A 180 13.88 8.97 4.46
CA PHE A 180 12.85 8.33 5.26
C PHE A 180 13.37 7.92 6.65
N LEU A 181 14.57 7.31 6.70
CA LEU A 181 15.18 6.86 7.95
C LEU A 181 15.70 8.03 8.81
N ALA A 182 16.33 9.02 8.17
CA ALA A 182 17.01 10.10 8.89
C ALA A 182 16.09 11.26 9.30
N ARG A 183 15.01 11.50 8.55
CA ARG A 183 14.12 12.65 8.74
C ARG A 183 12.68 12.24 9.05
N ASP A 184 12.10 11.36 8.22
CA ASP A 184 10.66 11.14 8.26
C ASP A 184 10.23 10.33 9.48
N LEU A 185 10.94 9.28 9.83
CA LEU A 185 10.66 8.49 11.04
C LEU A 185 10.87 9.29 12.33
N PRO A 186 11.95 10.07 12.51
CA PRO A 186 12.09 10.96 13.65
C PRO A 186 10.96 11.98 13.79
N GLN A 187 10.47 12.55 12.68
CA GLN A 187 9.33 13.48 12.69
C GLN A 187 8.02 12.80 13.15
N LEU A 188 7.90 11.49 13.00
CA LEU A 188 6.79 10.69 13.51
C LEU A 188 7.00 10.26 14.98
N GLY A 189 8.02 10.81 15.67
CA GLY A 189 8.32 10.52 17.07
C GLY A 189 9.14 9.25 17.30
N VAL A 190 9.77 8.70 16.26
CA VAL A 190 10.61 7.52 16.37
C VAL A 190 11.99 7.88 16.93
N THR A 191 12.35 7.32 18.08
CA THR A 191 13.62 7.56 18.77
C THR A 191 14.68 6.47 18.51
N ILE A 192 14.37 5.50 17.66
CA ILE A 192 15.29 4.40 17.31
C ILE A 192 16.37 4.94 16.39
N PRO A 193 17.67 4.59 16.60
CA PRO A 193 18.74 5.02 15.70
C PRO A 193 18.47 4.58 14.26
N SER A 194 18.63 5.50 13.32
CA SER A 194 18.35 5.28 11.89
C SER A 194 19.15 4.10 11.31
N GLU A 195 20.39 3.90 11.77
CA GLU A 195 21.23 2.77 11.34
C GLU A 195 20.64 1.41 11.78
N THR A 196 20.06 1.33 13.00
CA THR A 196 19.41 0.12 13.48
C THR A 196 18.18 -0.20 12.62
N LEU A 197 17.38 0.81 12.29
CA LEU A 197 16.21 0.64 11.41
C LEU A 197 16.60 0.32 9.98
N ARG A 198 17.69 0.88 9.48
CA ARG A 198 18.28 0.53 8.18
C ARG A 198 18.60 -0.94 8.12
N ARG A 199 19.37 -1.44 9.09
CA ARG A 199 19.74 -2.87 9.16
C ARG A 199 18.50 -3.74 9.25
N PHE A 200 17.53 -3.37 10.09
CA PHE A 200 16.29 -4.11 10.22
C PHE A 200 15.49 -4.13 8.89
N TRP A 201 15.37 -2.99 8.21
CA TRP A 201 14.66 -2.90 6.93
C TRP A 201 15.34 -3.73 5.84
N LEU A 202 16.67 -3.67 5.77
CA LEU A 202 17.46 -4.52 4.87
C LEU A 202 17.24 -6.01 5.16
N MET A 203 17.21 -6.42 6.44
CA MET A 203 16.91 -7.79 6.81
C MET A 203 15.49 -8.20 6.38
N CYS A 204 14.51 -7.31 6.50
CA CYS A 204 13.15 -7.54 5.98
C CYS A 204 13.14 -7.68 4.45
N ALA A 205 14.01 -6.93 3.72
CA ALA A 205 14.16 -7.08 2.28
C ALA A 205 14.70 -8.46 1.88
N HIS A 206 15.68 -8.98 2.62
CA HIS A 206 16.17 -10.35 2.44
C HIS A 206 15.15 -11.45 2.81
N LEU A 207 14.19 -11.13 3.70
CA LEU A 207 13.09 -12.01 4.09
C LEU A 207 11.80 -11.74 3.33
N HIS A 208 11.87 -10.97 2.24
CA HIS A 208 10.70 -10.66 1.42
C HIS A 208 9.98 -11.92 0.96
N GLY A 209 8.67 -11.99 1.18
CA GLY A 209 7.83 -13.17 0.86
C GLY A 209 7.95 -14.33 1.86
N GLN A 210 8.76 -14.21 2.92
CA GLN A 210 8.99 -15.28 3.88
C GLN A 210 8.27 -15.04 5.21
N LEU A 211 8.16 -16.12 6.00
CA LEU A 211 7.59 -16.07 7.34
C LEU A 211 8.46 -15.23 8.28
N PHE A 212 7.83 -14.29 8.97
CA PHE A 212 8.52 -13.41 9.92
C PHE A 212 8.82 -14.14 11.24
N ASN A 213 10.10 -14.17 11.61
CA ASN A 213 10.58 -14.71 12.89
C ASN A 213 11.30 -13.63 13.67
N ALA A 214 10.58 -12.98 14.61
CA ALA A 214 11.12 -11.89 15.42
C ALA A 214 12.31 -12.32 16.30
N SER A 215 12.34 -13.56 16.80
CA SER A 215 13.43 -14.06 17.65
C SER A 215 14.72 -14.25 16.84
N GLN A 216 14.62 -14.79 15.63
CA GLN A 216 15.77 -14.97 14.72
C GLN A 216 16.35 -13.61 14.31
N LEU A 217 15.49 -12.66 13.94
CA LEU A 217 15.90 -11.30 13.58
C LEU A 217 16.52 -10.56 14.77
N GLY A 218 15.98 -10.74 15.97
CA GLY A 218 16.53 -10.14 17.19
C GLY A 218 17.94 -10.64 17.50
N ALA A 219 18.17 -11.94 17.36
CA ALA A 219 19.51 -12.51 17.51
C ALA A 219 20.49 -11.91 16.49
N ALA A 220 20.11 -11.80 15.22
CA ALA A 220 20.93 -11.21 14.15
C ALA A 220 21.15 -9.69 14.30
N LEU A 221 20.28 -8.98 15.02
CA LEU A 221 20.43 -7.55 15.37
C LEU A 221 21.28 -7.31 16.65
N GLY A 222 22.03 -8.30 17.09
CA GLY A 222 22.90 -8.17 18.27
C GLY A 222 22.21 -8.48 19.59
N GLY A 223 21.19 -9.35 19.60
CA GLY A 223 20.47 -9.78 20.80
C GLY A 223 19.29 -8.90 21.18
N VAL A 224 18.73 -8.18 20.23
CA VAL A 224 17.52 -7.36 20.44
C VAL A 224 16.33 -8.26 20.79
N ALA A 225 15.56 -7.89 21.83
CA ALA A 225 14.38 -8.65 22.24
C ALA A 225 13.33 -8.75 21.12
N HIS A 226 12.69 -9.90 20.98
CA HIS A 226 11.67 -10.16 19.94
C HIS A 226 10.51 -9.17 20.00
N THR A 227 10.13 -8.67 21.18
CA THR A 227 9.11 -7.62 21.33
C THR A 227 9.53 -6.29 20.71
N THR A 228 10.82 -5.94 20.82
CA THR A 228 11.38 -4.73 20.20
C THR A 228 11.43 -4.89 18.66
N VAL A 229 11.82 -6.06 18.17
CA VAL A 229 11.77 -6.39 16.74
C VAL A 229 10.35 -6.28 16.19
N GLY A 230 9.35 -6.75 16.96
CA GLY A 230 7.93 -6.58 16.63
C GLY A 230 7.55 -5.11 16.48
N ARG A 231 8.01 -4.23 17.39
CA ARG A 231 7.79 -2.78 17.31
C ARG A 231 8.46 -2.15 16.08
N TYR A 232 9.64 -2.61 15.69
CA TYR A 232 10.30 -2.14 14.45
C TYR A 232 9.48 -2.50 13.21
N LEU A 233 8.94 -3.72 13.20
CA LEU A 233 8.04 -4.13 12.12
C LEU A 233 6.76 -3.30 12.12
N ASP A 234 6.10 -3.12 13.28
CA ASP A 234 4.87 -2.32 13.40
C ASP A 234 5.07 -0.91 12.85
N LEU A 235 6.20 -0.29 13.16
CA LEU A 235 6.56 1.04 12.69
C LEU A 235 6.66 1.12 11.15
N LEU A 236 7.34 0.17 10.51
CA LEU A 236 7.45 0.13 9.05
C LEU A 236 6.11 -0.26 8.38
N VAL A 237 5.27 -1.04 9.05
CA VAL A 237 3.90 -1.35 8.59
C VAL A 237 3.00 -0.11 8.68
N GLU A 238 3.03 0.61 9.81
CA GLU A 238 2.28 1.86 10.00
C GLU A 238 2.72 2.94 9.01
N ALA A 239 4.00 2.98 8.66
CA ALA A 239 4.54 3.90 7.65
C ALA A 239 4.27 3.47 6.20
N LEU A 240 3.56 2.36 6.00
CA LEU A 240 3.24 1.76 4.69
C LEU A 240 4.47 1.34 3.86
N MET A 241 5.59 1.04 4.51
CA MET A 241 6.81 0.55 3.84
C MET A 241 6.83 -0.98 3.76
N ILE A 242 6.24 -1.65 4.76
CA ILE A 242 6.13 -3.11 4.81
C ILE A 242 4.66 -3.52 4.91
N ARG A 243 4.32 -4.58 4.19
CA ARG A 243 3.08 -5.32 4.39
C ARG A 243 3.34 -6.52 5.29
N ARG A 244 2.55 -6.65 6.31
CA ARG A 244 2.41 -7.87 7.09
C ARG A 244 1.19 -8.61 6.56
N LEU A 245 1.41 -9.68 5.78
CA LEU A 245 0.34 -10.53 5.28
C LEU A 245 0.05 -11.61 6.32
N PRO A 246 -1.14 -11.63 6.94
CA PRO A 246 -1.48 -12.66 7.93
C PRO A 246 -1.73 -14.00 7.26
N PRO A 247 -1.61 -15.11 8.00
CA PRO A 247 -2.15 -16.38 7.54
C PRO A 247 -3.68 -16.28 7.45
N TYR A 248 -4.25 -16.83 6.37
CA TYR A 248 -5.69 -16.99 6.22
C TYR A 248 -6.16 -18.13 7.13
N VAL A 249 -6.96 -17.80 8.14
CA VAL A 249 -7.43 -18.76 9.15
C VAL A 249 -8.74 -19.38 8.69
N ALA A 250 -8.67 -20.59 8.14
CA ALA A 250 -9.82 -21.38 7.78
C ALA A 250 -10.00 -22.54 8.77
N ASN A 251 -11.25 -22.88 9.08
CA ASN A 251 -11.57 -24.03 9.93
C ASN A 251 -11.59 -25.32 9.09
N VAL A 252 -10.40 -25.76 8.68
CA VAL A 252 -10.20 -26.93 7.79
C VAL A 252 -9.72 -28.17 8.53
N GLY A 253 -9.69 -28.18 9.88
CA GLY A 253 -9.21 -29.30 10.67
C GLY A 253 -7.70 -29.59 10.52
N LYS A 254 -6.94 -28.69 9.87
CA LYS A 254 -5.49 -28.82 9.63
C LYS A 254 -4.69 -27.82 10.44
N ARG A 255 -3.45 -28.19 10.80
CA ARG A 255 -2.54 -27.29 11.51
C ARG A 255 -1.98 -26.23 10.55
N LEU A 256 -2.39 -24.98 10.73
CA LEU A 256 -1.95 -23.84 9.94
C LEU A 256 -0.68 -23.21 10.51
N VAL A 257 0.12 -22.62 9.63
CA VAL A 257 1.21 -21.73 10.00
C VAL A 257 0.62 -20.46 10.62
N LYS A 258 1.23 -19.95 11.71
CA LYS A 258 0.72 -18.80 12.49
C LYS A 258 1.50 -17.50 12.24
N SER A 259 2.78 -17.61 11.86
CA SER A 259 3.62 -16.43 11.59
C SER A 259 3.19 -15.75 10.30
N PRO A 260 3.11 -14.41 10.25
CA PRO A 260 2.81 -13.70 9.01
C PRO A 260 3.96 -13.78 8.01
N LYS A 261 3.67 -13.63 6.71
CA LYS A 261 4.67 -13.29 5.69
C LYS A 261 4.92 -11.76 5.71
N VAL A 262 6.13 -11.33 5.33
CA VAL A 262 6.47 -9.90 5.22
C VAL A 262 6.91 -9.57 3.80
N TYR A 263 6.44 -8.41 3.31
CA TYR A 263 6.77 -7.89 1.98
C TYR A 263 7.15 -6.42 2.07
N ILE A 264 8.21 -6.00 1.41
CA ILE A 264 8.41 -4.58 1.12
C ILE A 264 7.34 -4.19 0.11
N ARG A 265 6.51 -3.18 0.42
CA ARG A 265 5.32 -2.88 -0.37
C ARG A 265 5.60 -2.35 -1.77
N ASP A 266 6.70 -1.63 -1.93
CA ASP A 266 7.14 -1.13 -3.23
C ASP A 266 8.32 -1.95 -3.74
N SER A 267 8.16 -2.53 -4.93
CA SER A 267 9.20 -3.39 -5.53
C SER A 267 10.49 -2.63 -5.85
N GLY A 268 10.39 -1.36 -6.23
CA GLY A 268 11.56 -0.52 -6.47
C GLY A 268 12.36 -0.25 -5.20
N LEU A 269 11.71 -0.03 -4.06
CA LEU A 269 12.39 0.09 -2.78
C LEU A 269 13.02 -1.24 -2.34
N LEU A 270 12.35 -2.38 -2.58
CA LEU A 270 12.94 -3.70 -2.37
C LEU A 270 14.23 -3.85 -3.17
N HIS A 271 14.19 -3.52 -4.46
CA HIS A 271 15.32 -3.63 -5.36
C HIS A 271 16.47 -2.71 -4.93
N ALA A 272 16.17 -1.47 -4.53
CA ALA A 272 17.17 -0.53 -4.01
C ALA A 272 17.85 -1.03 -2.73
N LEU A 273 17.06 -1.59 -1.77
CA LEU A 273 17.59 -2.19 -0.54
C LEU A 273 18.53 -3.37 -0.82
N LEU A 274 18.27 -4.15 -1.87
CA LEU A 274 19.06 -5.31 -2.26
C LEU A 274 20.16 -5.00 -3.29
N GLY A 275 20.33 -3.74 -3.68
CA GLY A 275 21.36 -3.33 -4.67
C GLY A 275 21.04 -3.79 -6.09
N ILE A 276 19.77 -4.03 -6.43
CA ILE A 276 19.33 -4.45 -7.77
C ILE A 276 18.98 -3.20 -8.58
N HIS A 277 19.74 -2.95 -9.65
CA HIS A 277 19.65 -1.70 -10.40
C HIS A 277 19.02 -1.86 -11.80
N THR A 278 19.15 -3.04 -12.40
CA THR A 278 18.71 -3.30 -13.78
C THR A 278 17.79 -4.52 -13.86
N MET A 279 17.03 -4.62 -14.95
CA MET A 279 16.17 -5.78 -15.20
C MET A 279 16.97 -7.08 -15.33
N ASP A 280 18.14 -7.05 -15.95
CA ASP A 280 19.02 -8.21 -16.08
C ASP A 280 19.53 -8.68 -14.71
N HIS A 281 19.92 -7.73 -13.85
CA HIS A 281 20.30 -8.05 -12.47
C HIS A 281 19.13 -8.65 -11.69
N LEU A 282 17.92 -8.10 -11.84
CA LEU A 282 16.70 -8.62 -11.19
C LEU A 282 16.36 -10.03 -11.67
N ASN A 283 16.39 -10.27 -12.97
CA ASN A 283 16.07 -11.59 -13.55
C ASN A 283 17.07 -12.67 -13.10
N GLY A 284 18.32 -12.31 -12.86
CA GLY A 284 19.36 -13.23 -12.34
C GLY A 284 19.38 -13.33 -10.81
N HIS A 285 18.59 -12.54 -10.09
CA HIS A 285 18.66 -12.49 -8.62
C HIS A 285 17.72 -13.50 -7.97
N PRO A 286 18.13 -14.20 -6.89
CA PRO A 286 17.28 -15.17 -6.19
C PRO A 286 15.93 -14.61 -5.69
N VAL A 287 15.83 -13.29 -5.46
CA VAL A 287 14.61 -12.63 -4.99
C VAL A 287 13.58 -12.43 -6.09
N ALA A 288 13.91 -12.60 -7.38
CA ALA A 288 13.03 -12.23 -8.49
C ALA A 288 11.61 -12.79 -8.36
N GLY A 289 11.49 -14.09 -8.06
CA GLY A 289 10.18 -14.73 -7.84
C GLY A 289 9.40 -14.12 -6.68
N MET A 290 10.04 -13.93 -5.53
CA MET A 290 9.41 -13.32 -4.36
C MET A 290 9.08 -11.83 -4.58
N SER A 291 9.95 -11.10 -5.31
CA SER A 291 9.67 -9.71 -5.70
C SER A 291 8.44 -9.61 -6.59
N TRP A 292 8.29 -10.52 -7.56
CA TRP A 292 7.12 -10.62 -8.41
C TRP A 292 5.85 -10.97 -7.62
N GLU A 293 5.98 -11.90 -6.65
CA GLU A 293 4.91 -12.26 -5.73
C GLU A 293 4.43 -11.04 -4.95
N GLY A 294 5.35 -10.32 -4.28
CA GLY A 294 5.02 -9.13 -3.50
C GLY A 294 4.42 -8.00 -4.36
N PHE A 295 5.00 -7.74 -5.54
CA PHE A 295 4.47 -6.78 -6.49
C PHE A 295 3.03 -7.10 -6.88
N THR A 296 2.75 -8.36 -7.23
CA THR A 296 1.41 -8.82 -7.62
C THR A 296 0.41 -8.78 -6.47
N ILE A 297 0.81 -9.18 -5.26
CA ILE A 297 -0.03 -9.10 -4.06
C ILE A 297 -0.46 -7.64 -3.80
N GLU A 298 0.44 -6.66 -3.92
CA GLU A 298 0.08 -5.25 -3.75
C GLU A 298 -0.92 -4.77 -4.81
N GLN A 299 -0.81 -5.22 -6.07
CA GLN A 299 -1.79 -4.92 -7.12
C GLN A 299 -3.17 -5.49 -6.77
N ILE A 300 -3.23 -6.75 -6.33
CA ILE A 300 -4.49 -7.42 -5.95
C ILE A 300 -5.13 -6.68 -4.77
N LEU A 301 -4.37 -6.49 -3.68
CA LEU A 301 -4.90 -5.89 -2.46
C LEU A 301 -5.36 -4.44 -2.64
N ALA A 302 -4.69 -3.67 -3.51
CA ALA A 302 -5.08 -2.30 -3.84
C ALA A 302 -6.38 -2.22 -4.66
N ALA A 303 -6.76 -3.30 -5.36
CA ALA A 303 -7.99 -3.38 -6.14
C ALA A 303 -9.20 -3.85 -5.33
N LEU A 304 -8.98 -4.39 -4.12
CA LEU A 304 -10.06 -4.90 -3.26
C LEU A 304 -10.82 -3.77 -2.55
N PRO A 305 -12.11 -3.98 -2.26
CA PRO A 305 -12.83 -3.11 -1.35
C PRO A 305 -12.14 -3.03 0.02
N PRO A 306 -12.23 -1.88 0.71
CA PRO A 306 -11.70 -1.76 2.07
C PRO A 306 -12.22 -2.85 3.00
N LEU A 307 -11.36 -3.33 3.89
CA LEU A 307 -11.68 -4.37 4.89
C LEU A 307 -11.99 -5.77 4.31
N THR A 308 -11.74 -6.02 3.03
CA THR A 308 -11.83 -7.37 2.48
C THR A 308 -10.79 -8.27 3.16
N PRO A 309 -11.20 -9.37 3.83
CA PRO A 309 -10.26 -10.27 4.45
C PRO A 309 -9.36 -10.93 3.41
N ALA A 310 -8.05 -10.87 3.64
CA ALA A 310 -7.06 -11.47 2.76
C ALA A 310 -5.86 -11.98 3.56
N GLY A 311 -5.26 -13.09 3.12
CA GLY A 311 -4.10 -13.69 3.76
C GLY A 311 -3.54 -14.83 2.93
N PHE A 312 -2.32 -15.27 3.23
CA PHE A 312 -1.77 -16.47 2.60
C PHE A 312 -2.29 -17.73 3.30
N TYR A 313 -2.41 -18.83 2.56
CA TYR A 313 -2.77 -20.11 3.16
C TYR A 313 -1.57 -21.05 3.14
N ARG A 314 -1.22 -21.62 4.32
CA ARG A 314 -0.16 -22.60 4.42
C ARG A 314 -0.40 -23.56 5.57
N THR A 315 -0.40 -24.86 5.26
CA THR A 315 -0.51 -25.93 6.24
C THR A 315 0.87 -26.52 6.58
N ALA A 316 0.97 -27.18 7.74
CA ALA A 316 2.17 -27.92 8.10
C ALA A 316 2.46 -29.12 7.17
N SER A 317 1.45 -29.60 6.43
CA SER A 317 1.54 -30.69 5.46
C SER A 317 1.90 -30.24 4.04
N GLY A 318 2.14 -28.94 3.80
CA GLY A 318 2.65 -28.41 2.54
C GLY A 318 1.58 -27.99 1.53
N ALA A 319 0.30 -27.89 1.91
CA ALA A 319 -0.68 -27.17 1.10
C ALA A 319 -0.43 -25.66 1.25
N GLU A 320 -0.36 -24.92 0.13
CA GLU A 320 -0.01 -23.50 0.13
C GLU A 320 -0.70 -22.76 -1.02
N LEU A 321 -1.11 -21.50 -0.72
CA LEU A 321 -1.54 -20.47 -1.65
C LEU A 321 -0.92 -19.14 -1.23
N ASP A 322 -0.43 -18.39 -2.20
CA ASP A 322 0.23 -17.10 -1.94
C ASP A 322 -0.74 -16.05 -1.41
N LEU A 323 -2.00 -16.06 -1.91
CA LEU A 323 -3.04 -15.17 -1.40
C LEU A 323 -4.41 -15.85 -1.50
N VAL A 324 -5.20 -15.69 -0.45
CA VAL A 324 -6.63 -16.00 -0.42
C VAL A 324 -7.39 -14.74 -0.08
N VAL A 325 -8.42 -14.44 -0.85
CA VAL A 325 -9.32 -13.29 -0.65
C VAL A 325 -10.71 -13.82 -0.34
N GLU A 326 -11.32 -13.31 0.72
CA GLU A 326 -12.69 -13.67 1.10
C GLU A 326 -13.65 -12.58 0.63
N GLN A 327 -14.51 -12.91 -0.31
CA GLN A 327 -15.63 -12.08 -0.75
C GLN A 327 -16.91 -12.57 -0.07
N PRO A 328 -18.00 -11.78 -0.04
CA PRO A 328 -19.23 -12.16 0.65
C PRO A 328 -19.78 -13.54 0.29
N ASP A 329 -19.70 -13.90 -0.99
CA ASP A 329 -20.30 -15.13 -1.52
C ASP A 329 -19.28 -16.20 -1.92
N GLN A 330 -17.97 -15.89 -1.90
CA GLN A 330 -16.95 -16.82 -2.39
C GLN A 330 -15.56 -16.54 -1.82
N ARG A 331 -14.73 -17.58 -1.88
CA ARG A 331 -13.28 -17.47 -1.66
C ARG A 331 -12.55 -17.60 -2.99
N ILE A 332 -11.58 -16.71 -3.19
CA ILE A 332 -10.74 -16.70 -4.39
C ILE A 332 -9.30 -16.94 -3.97
N GLY A 333 -8.65 -17.91 -4.59
CA GLY A 333 -7.23 -18.21 -4.38
C GLY A 333 -6.36 -17.61 -5.48
N PHE A 334 -5.15 -17.21 -5.11
CA PHE A 334 -4.13 -16.73 -6.05
C PHE A 334 -2.82 -17.44 -5.77
N GLU A 335 -2.24 -17.98 -6.82
CA GLU A 335 -0.85 -18.48 -6.87
C GLU A 335 -0.08 -17.59 -7.84
N ILE A 336 1.11 -17.16 -7.48
CA ILE A 336 1.86 -16.16 -8.25
C ILE A 336 3.14 -16.80 -8.78
N LYS A 337 3.36 -16.73 -10.09
CA LYS A 337 4.50 -17.35 -10.76
C LYS A 337 5.19 -16.37 -11.70
N LEU A 338 6.51 -16.23 -11.54
CA LEU A 338 7.34 -15.51 -12.50
C LEU A 338 7.77 -16.47 -13.62
N SER A 339 6.83 -16.83 -14.48
CA SER A 339 7.06 -17.74 -15.61
C SER A 339 6.03 -17.49 -16.70
N SER A 340 6.43 -17.49 -17.96
CA SER A 340 5.51 -17.44 -19.11
C SER A 340 4.76 -18.77 -19.33
N ALA A 341 5.22 -19.86 -18.71
CA ALA A 341 4.57 -21.18 -18.74
C ALA A 341 4.47 -21.71 -17.29
N PRO A 342 3.60 -21.12 -16.45
CA PRO A 342 3.55 -21.45 -15.03
C PRO A 342 3.04 -22.88 -14.80
N THR A 343 3.66 -23.55 -13.84
CA THR A 343 3.21 -24.82 -13.29
C THR A 343 2.85 -24.66 -11.82
N VAL A 344 1.85 -25.40 -11.36
CA VAL A 344 1.40 -25.40 -9.97
C VAL A 344 1.77 -26.70 -9.27
N SER A 345 2.06 -26.62 -7.99
CA SER A 345 2.46 -27.75 -7.17
C SER A 345 1.23 -28.57 -6.73
N ARG A 346 1.47 -29.78 -6.23
CA ARG A 346 0.43 -30.55 -5.54
C ARG A 346 -0.13 -29.80 -4.33
N GLY A 347 0.72 -28.98 -3.66
CA GLY A 347 0.31 -28.14 -2.53
C GLY A 347 -0.77 -27.13 -2.90
N PHE A 348 -0.70 -26.55 -4.10
CA PHE A 348 -1.72 -25.65 -4.65
C PHE A 348 -3.08 -26.36 -4.78
N TRP A 349 -3.12 -27.53 -5.43
CA TRP A 349 -4.37 -28.28 -5.59
C TRP A 349 -4.98 -28.71 -4.27
N ASN A 350 -4.15 -29.17 -3.33
CA ASN A 350 -4.59 -29.50 -1.99
C ASN A 350 -5.17 -28.28 -1.26
N ALA A 351 -4.59 -27.10 -1.45
CA ALA A 351 -5.09 -25.88 -0.85
C ALA A 351 -6.43 -25.41 -1.45
N CYS A 352 -6.60 -25.55 -2.76
CA CYS A 352 -7.88 -25.30 -3.44
C CYS A 352 -9.00 -26.19 -2.90
N GLU A 353 -8.72 -27.49 -2.72
CA GLU A 353 -9.65 -28.47 -2.15
C GLU A 353 -9.95 -28.17 -0.66
N ASP A 354 -8.90 -27.92 0.16
CA ASP A 354 -9.03 -27.62 1.58
C ASP A 354 -9.95 -26.42 1.85
N LEU A 355 -9.86 -25.41 1.00
CA LEU A 355 -10.60 -24.16 1.15
C LEU A 355 -11.94 -24.17 0.42
N GLY A 356 -12.22 -25.19 -0.41
CA GLY A 356 -13.42 -25.25 -1.24
C GLY A 356 -13.52 -24.02 -2.14
N LEU A 357 -12.43 -23.69 -2.85
CA LEU A 357 -12.39 -22.45 -3.64
C LEU A 357 -13.36 -22.53 -4.81
N ALA A 358 -14.20 -21.51 -4.95
CA ALA A 358 -15.05 -21.35 -6.12
C ALA A 358 -14.22 -21.03 -7.37
N LYS A 359 -13.13 -20.28 -7.19
CA LYS A 359 -12.21 -19.88 -8.26
C LYS A 359 -10.79 -19.72 -7.75
N ALA A 360 -9.81 -20.08 -8.58
CA ALA A 360 -8.41 -19.81 -8.32
C ALA A 360 -7.73 -19.26 -9.57
N TYR A 361 -6.77 -18.38 -9.36
CA TYR A 361 -5.99 -17.77 -10.43
C TYR A 361 -4.51 -18.06 -10.23
N VAL A 362 -3.85 -18.42 -11.34
CA VAL A 362 -2.39 -18.43 -11.41
C VAL A 362 -1.96 -17.14 -12.10
N VAL A 363 -1.38 -16.21 -11.34
CA VAL A 363 -0.98 -14.91 -11.88
C VAL A 363 0.44 -14.97 -12.40
N ALA A 364 0.60 -14.76 -13.71
CA ALA A 364 1.87 -14.93 -14.41
C ALA A 364 2.09 -13.85 -15.49
N PRO A 365 3.33 -13.58 -15.92
CA PRO A 365 3.63 -12.62 -16.98
C PRO A 365 3.32 -13.21 -18.37
N ILE A 366 2.02 -13.42 -18.63
CA ILE A 366 1.49 -13.95 -19.90
C ILE A 366 0.74 -12.85 -20.67
N LEU A 367 0.59 -13.06 -21.98
CA LEU A 367 -0.14 -12.15 -22.86
C LEU A 367 -1.64 -12.41 -22.84
N GLU A 368 -2.04 -13.66 -22.97
CA GLU A 368 -3.44 -14.07 -23.06
C GLU A 368 -3.79 -15.06 -21.95
N PRO A 369 -4.96 -14.90 -21.31
CA PRO A 369 -5.41 -15.83 -20.28
C PRO A 369 -5.77 -17.18 -20.89
N TYR A 370 -5.59 -18.24 -20.10
CA TYR A 370 -6.01 -19.59 -20.50
C TYR A 370 -6.43 -20.43 -19.29
N PRO A 371 -7.38 -21.35 -19.47
CA PRO A 371 -7.81 -22.25 -18.39
C PRO A 371 -6.73 -23.30 -18.09
N LEU A 372 -6.46 -23.54 -16.81
CA LEU A 372 -5.62 -24.62 -16.31
C LEU A 372 -6.48 -25.80 -15.82
N ALA A 373 -7.68 -25.51 -15.31
CA ALA A 373 -8.72 -26.46 -14.93
C ALA A 373 -10.09 -25.75 -14.98
N GLU A 374 -11.19 -26.45 -14.69
CA GLU A 374 -12.56 -25.92 -14.76
C GLU A 374 -12.74 -24.61 -13.94
N ASN A 375 -12.13 -24.54 -12.77
CA ASN A 375 -12.19 -23.39 -11.86
C ASN A 375 -10.83 -22.71 -11.62
N VAL A 376 -9.82 -23.01 -12.44
CA VAL A 376 -8.46 -22.44 -12.35
C VAL A 376 -8.05 -21.85 -13.68
N GLU A 377 -7.69 -20.58 -13.67
CA GLU A 377 -7.31 -19.82 -14.85
C GLU A 377 -5.94 -19.15 -14.66
N VAL A 378 -5.11 -19.17 -15.69
CA VAL A 378 -3.86 -18.40 -15.73
C VAL A 378 -4.16 -17.02 -16.29
N ILE A 379 -3.81 -15.98 -15.54
CA ILE A 379 -4.07 -14.59 -15.89
C ILE A 379 -2.82 -13.72 -15.78
N SER A 380 -2.82 -12.59 -16.47
CA SER A 380 -1.81 -11.55 -16.31
C SER A 380 -2.16 -10.61 -15.14
N PRO A 381 -1.17 -10.05 -14.42
CA PRO A 381 -1.40 -8.95 -13.47
C PRO A 381 -2.14 -7.75 -14.09
N LEU A 382 -2.04 -7.58 -15.39
CA LEU A 382 -2.69 -6.53 -16.17
C LEU A 382 -4.22 -6.66 -16.21
N MET A 383 -4.74 -7.84 -15.90
CA MET A 383 -6.17 -8.15 -15.96
C MET A 383 -6.86 -8.13 -14.59
N LEU A 384 -6.10 -7.95 -13.50
CA LEU A 384 -6.60 -8.03 -12.12
C LEU A 384 -7.78 -7.09 -11.84
N GLY A 385 -7.76 -5.88 -12.40
CA GLY A 385 -8.84 -4.90 -12.22
C GLY A 385 -10.22 -5.39 -12.73
N GLY A 386 -10.25 -6.17 -13.80
CA GLY A 386 -11.48 -6.74 -14.38
C GLY A 386 -12.03 -7.94 -13.60
N PHE A 387 -11.16 -8.72 -12.96
CA PHE A 387 -11.56 -9.94 -12.25
C PHE A 387 -11.97 -9.68 -10.79
N LEU A 388 -11.50 -8.58 -10.20
CA LEU A 388 -11.76 -8.23 -8.80
C LEU A 388 -12.94 -7.26 -8.63
N SER A 389 -13.27 -6.46 -9.63
CA SER A 389 -14.53 -5.75 -9.72
C SER A 389 -15.59 -6.78 -10.10
N GLY A 390 -16.41 -7.23 -9.13
CA GLY A 390 -17.58 -8.05 -9.41
C GLY A 390 -18.48 -7.43 -10.48
N PRO A 391 -19.45 -8.16 -11.05
CA PRO A 391 -20.35 -7.62 -12.04
C PRO A 391 -20.99 -6.35 -11.48
N SER A 392 -20.78 -5.22 -12.20
CA SER A 392 -21.33 -3.89 -11.92
C SER A 392 -22.85 -3.87 -11.94
#